data_5644e255e0530a8a8314502032676bd8
#
_entry.id   5644e255e0530a8a8314502032676bd8
#
_cell.length_a   1.000
_cell.length_b   1.000
_cell.length_c   1.000
_cell.angle_alpha   90.00
_cell.angle_beta   90.00
_cell.angle_gamma   90.00
#
_symmetry.space_group_name_H-M   'P 1'
#
loop_
_entity.id
_entity.type
_entity.pdbx_description
1 polymer ?
#
loop_
_entity_poly.entity_id
_entity_poly.type
_entity_poly.pdbx_seq_one_letter_code
_entity_poly.pdbx_strand_id
1 'polypeptide(L)'
;MMNETSMIEAARSLAWLSWSSIEKNEIDQESLIAERMWRRVLTRPIKENERQLLLDLFENQKSQFRSDPKQRDEFLGIGQWQIPNQSELSDEQRSELAAWSFTARSLWMLSEALTQY
;
A
#
# COMPACT_ATOMS: atom_id res chain seq x y z
N MET A 1 2.95 15.30 -14.59
CA MET A 1 3.66 14.71 -13.43
C MET A 1 2.85 14.94 -12.17
N MET A 2 2.65 13.88 -11.40
CA MET A 2 1.91 13.93 -10.15
C MET A 2 2.81 14.48 -9.04
N ASN A 3 2.33 15.44 -8.23
CA ASN A 3 3.10 15.93 -7.10
C ASN A 3 3.12 14.91 -5.97
N GLU A 4 3.98 15.14 -4.96
CA GLU A 4 4.17 14.19 -3.86
C GLU A 4 2.86 13.89 -3.10
N THR A 5 2.09 14.93 -2.78
CA THR A 5 0.83 14.76 -2.06
C THR A 5 -0.18 13.93 -2.87
N SER A 6 -0.32 14.24 -4.16
CA SER A 6 -1.23 13.50 -5.03
C SER A 6 -0.79 12.04 -5.20
N MET A 7 0.51 11.80 -5.27
CA MET A 7 1.04 10.44 -5.36
C MET A 7 0.73 9.64 -4.09
N ILE A 8 0.87 10.26 -2.92
CA ILE A 8 0.56 9.59 -1.66
C ILE A 8 -0.93 9.29 -1.55
N GLU A 9 -1.79 10.24 -1.95
CA GLU A 9 -3.24 10.01 -1.96
C GLU A 9 -3.62 8.87 -2.90
N ALA A 10 -3.06 8.85 -4.10
CA ALA A 10 -3.33 7.80 -5.08
C ALA A 10 -2.83 6.43 -4.57
N ALA A 11 -1.66 6.39 -3.98
CA ALA A 11 -1.09 5.17 -3.41
C ALA A 11 -1.95 4.66 -2.25
N ARG A 12 -2.42 5.57 -1.38
CA ARG A 12 -3.29 5.19 -0.27
C ARG A 12 -4.63 4.67 -0.76
N SER A 13 -5.20 5.29 -1.79
CA SER A 13 -6.43 4.81 -2.41
C SER A 13 -6.26 3.41 -3.01
N LEU A 14 -5.16 3.18 -3.71
CA LEU A 14 -4.83 1.87 -4.27
C LEU A 14 -4.68 0.82 -3.17
N ALA A 15 -3.97 1.16 -2.10
CA ALA A 15 -3.80 0.26 -0.96
C ALA A 15 -5.14 -0.08 -0.31
N TRP A 16 -5.98 0.93 -0.09
CA TRP A 16 -7.32 0.73 0.48
C TRP A 16 -8.18 -0.18 -0.38
N LEU A 17 -8.23 0.07 -1.68
CA LEU A 17 -9.02 -0.74 -2.61
C LEU A 17 -8.55 -2.19 -2.62
N SER A 18 -7.24 -2.42 -2.59
CA SER A 18 -6.68 -3.76 -2.61
C SER A 18 -6.91 -4.47 -1.26
N TRP A 19 -6.65 -3.78 -0.17
CA TRP A 19 -6.80 -4.33 1.19
C TRP A 19 -8.27 -4.64 1.51
N SER A 20 -9.18 -3.70 1.20
CA SER A 20 -10.59 -3.84 1.55
C SER A 20 -11.33 -4.86 0.68
N SER A 21 -10.77 -5.23 -0.46
CA SER A 21 -11.39 -6.21 -1.36
C SER A 21 -11.08 -7.66 -1.00
N ILE A 22 -10.17 -7.90 -0.04
CA ILE A 22 -9.80 -9.24 0.39
C ILE A 22 -10.76 -9.70 1.48
N GLU A 23 -11.28 -10.92 1.35
CA GLU A 23 -12.14 -11.50 2.37
C GLU A 23 -11.33 -11.91 3.59
N LYS A 24 -11.92 -11.77 4.78
CA LYS A 24 -11.22 -11.97 6.05
C LYS A 24 -10.75 -13.41 6.26
N ASN A 25 -11.37 -14.37 5.59
CA ASN A 25 -11.03 -15.79 5.73
C ASN A 25 -10.09 -16.30 4.62
N GLU A 26 -9.60 -15.40 3.77
CA GLU A 26 -8.65 -15.80 2.73
C GLU A 26 -7.31 -16.19 3.33
N ILE A 27 -6.72 -17.25 2.78
CA ILE A 27 -5.36 -17.68 3.11
C ILE A 27 -4.40 -16.79 2.31
N ASP A 28 -3.28 -16.41 2.91
CA ASP A 28 -2.27 -15.55 2.27
C ASP A 28 -2.82 -14.20 1.83
N GLN A 29 -3.54 -13.53 2.74
CA GLN A 29 -4.11 -12.21 2.45
C GLN A 29 -3.07 -11.23 1.92
N GLU A 30 -1.87 -11.24 2.51
CA GLU A 30 -0.81 -10.31 2.11
C GLU A 30 -0.38 -10.55 0.67
N SER A 31 -0.22 -11.80 0.25
CA SER A 31 0.12 -12.14 -1.12
C SER A 31 -0.96 -11.68 -2.10
N LEU A 32 -2.23 -11.84 -1.73
CA LEU A 32 -3.35 -11.41 -2.56
C LEU A 32 -3.40 -9.89 -2.71
N ILE A 33 -3.14 -9.16 -1.62
CA ILE A 33 -3.10 -7.70 -1.66
C ILE A 33 -1.97 -7.24 -2.59
N ALA A 34 -0.78 -7.80 -2.43
CA ALA A 34 0.37 -7.48 -3.28
C ALA A 34 0.06 -7.73 -4.75
N GLU A 35 -0.56 -8.87 -5.06
CA GLU A 35 -0.93 -9.24 -6.42
C GLU A 35 -1.95 -8.27 -7.01
N ARG A 36 -2.96 -7.87 -6.24
CA ARG A 36 -3.99 -6.93 -6.70
C ARG A 36 -3.43 -5.55 -6.95
N MET A 37 -2.55 -5.07 -6.06
CA MET A 37 -1.87 -3.80 -6.26
C MET A 37 -1.03 -3.83 -7.53
N TRP A 38 -0.27 -4.89 -7.72
CA TRP A 38 0.58 -5.05 -8.90
C TRP A 38 -0.24 -4.99 -10.18
N ARG A 39 -1.34 -5.76 -10.26
CA ARG A 39 -2.20 -5.79 -11.44
C ARG A 39 -2.80 -4.45 -11.79
N ARG A 40 -3.19 -3.69 -10.78
CA ARG A 40 -3.79 -2.36 -10.99
C ARG A 40 -2.78 -1.37 -11.55
N VAL A 41 -1.51 -1.54 -11.23
CA VAL A 41 -0.45 -0.61 -11.68
C VAL A 41 0.19 -1.07 -12.99
N LEU A 42 0.54 -2.35 -13.10
CA LEU A 42 1.34 -2.84 -14.22
C LEU A 42 0.56 -3.71 -15.22
N THR A 43 -0.69 -4.01 -14.95
CA THR A 43 -1.61 -4.72 -15.87
C THR A 43 -1.10 -6.07 -16.39
N ARG A 44 -0.16 -6.69 -15.69
CA ARG A 44 0.32 -8.04 -15.99
C ARG A 44 0.43 -8.84 -14.68
N PRO A 45 0.47 -10.18 -14.76
CA PRO A 45 0.63 -10.99 -13.56
C PRO A 45 1.97 -10.72 -12.88
N ILE A 46 1.95 -10.79 -11.55
CA ILE A 46 3.15 -10.63 -10.75
C ILE A 46 4.00 -11.90 -10.81
N LYS A 47 5.31 -11.73 -10.91
CA LYS A 47 6.26 -12.84 -10.80
C LYS A 47 6.56 -13.11 -9.33
N GLU A 48 7.03 -14.32 -9.02
CA GLU A 48 7.28 -14.71 -7.63
C GLU A 48 8.34 -13.84 -6.95
N ASN A 49 9.42 -13.51 -7.65
CA ASN A 49 10.44 -12.62 -7.10
C ASN A 49 9.91 -11.20 -6.86
N GLU A 50 8.98 -10.75 -7.70
CA GLU A 50 8.35 -9.44 -7.54
C GLU A 50 7.39 -9.42 -6.35
N ARG A 51 6.62 -10.51 -6.19
CA ARG A 51 5.74 -10.68 -5.03
C ARG A 51 6.54 -10.64 -3.74
N GLN A 52 7.64 -11.38 -3.70
CA GLN A 52 8.49 -11.42 -2.52
C GLN A 52 9.07 -10.05 -2.18
N LEU A 53 9.46 -9.30 -3.20
CA LEU A 53 9.96 -7.93 -3.03
C LEU A 53 8.92 -7.04 -2.37
N LEU A 54 7.67 -7.09 -2.85
CA LEU A 54 6.58 -6.30 -2.28
C LEU A 54 6.27 -6.72 -0.85
N LEU A 55 6.28 -8.03 -0.57
CA LEU A 55 6.00 -8.53 0.78
C LEU A 55 7.10 -8.13 1.76
N ASP A 56 8.36 -8.18 1.33
CA ASP A 56 9.49 -7.75 2.17
C ASP A 56 9.39 -6.26 2.49
N LEU A 57 9.06 -5.45 1.50
CA LEU A 57 8.88 -4.02 1.68
C LEU A 57 7.73 -3.73 2.64
N PHE A 58 6.60 -4.42 2.46
CA PHE A 58 5.44 -4.28 3.33
C PHE A 58 5.79 -4.63 4.79
N GLU A 59 6.43 -5.77 5.02
CA GLU A 59 6.79 -6.21 6.38
C GLU A 59 7.73 -5.22 7.05
N ASN A 60 8.71 -4.72 6.31
CA ASN A 60 9.67 -3.75 6.80
C ASN A 60 8.97 -2.46 7.22
N GLN A 61 8.09 -1.93 6.37
CA GLN A 61 7.36 -0.69 6.64
C GLN A 61 6.34 -0.87 7.76
N LYS A 62 5.66 -2.02 7.81
CA LYS A 62 4.71 -2.31 8.88
C LYS A 62 5.41 -2.26 10.25
N SER A 63 6.60 -2.87 10.34
CA SER A 63 7.38 -2.86 11.55
C SER A 63 7.76 -1.43 11.98
N GLN A 64 8.17 -0.60 11.03
CA GLN A 64 8.53 0.79 11.31
C GLN A 64 7.32 1.62 11.76
N PHE A 65 6.18 1.47 11.11
CA PHE A 65 4.98 2.20 11.48
C PHE A 65 4.42 1.76 12.83
N ARG A 66 4.58 0.50 13.20
CA ARG A 66 4.22 0.01 14.53
C ARG A 66 5.06 0.68 15.62
N SER A 67 6.34 0.90 15.36
CA SER A 67 7.24 1.50 16.33
C SER A 67 7.09 3.01 16.44
N ASP A 68 6.42 3.66 15.47
CA ASP A 68 6.22 5.10 15.44
C ASP A 68 4.78 5.44 15.03
N PRO A 69 3.81 5.29 15.93
CA PRO A 69 2.40 5.57 15.60
C PRO A 69 2.13 7.01 15.17
N LYS A 70 2.91 7.96 15.66
CA LYS A 70 2.76 9.35 15.26
C LYS A 70 3.09 9.56 13.80
N GLN A 71 4.21 9.01 13.34
CA GLN A 71 4.61 9.07 11.93
C GLN A 71 3.59 8.34 11.05
N ARG A 72 3.09 7.20 11.53
CA ARG A 72 2.06 6.43 10.84
C ARG A 72 0.82 7.29 10.59
N ASP A 73 0.33 7.94 11.63
CA ASP A 73 -0.90 8.73 11.53
C ASP A 73 -0.69 9.98 10.69
N GLU A 74 0.47 10.60 10.76
CA GLU A 74 0.83 11.71 9.88
C GLU A 74 0.83 11.29 8.41
N PHE A 75 1.42 10.14 8.11
CA PHE A 75 1.47 9.61 6.75
C PHE A 75 0.07 9.30 6.22
N LEU A 76 -0.78 8.69 7.05
CA LEU A 76 -2.15 8.36 6.66
C LEU A 76 -3.04 9.61 6.50
N GLY A 77 -2.64 10.74 7.06
CA GLY A 77 -3.39 11.98 6.98
C GLY A 77 -3.00 12.92 5.87
N ILE A 78 -1.96 12.60 5.10
CA ILE A 78 -1.49 13.49 4.03
C ILE A 78 -2.54 13.61 2.93
N GLY A 79 -2.86 14.86 2.53
CA GLY A 79 -3.77 15.15 1.43
C GLY A 79 -5.22 15.23 1.88
N GLN A 80 -6.12 15.38 0.92
CA GLN A 80 -7.55 15.58 1.18
C GLN A 80 -8.33 14.27 1.23
N TRP A 81 -7.97 13.31 0.38
CA TRP A 81 -8.65 12.03 0.40
C TRP A 81 -8.24 11.24 1.63
N GLN A 82 -9.22 10.75 2.36
CA GLN A 82 -8.99 9.97 3.59
C GLN A 82 -9.61 8.58 3.45
N ILE A 83 -9.01 7.62 4.17
CA ILE A 83 -9.55 6.26 4.22
C ILE A 83 -10.94 6.29 4.85
N PRO A 84 -11.94 5.64 4.23
CA PRO A 84 -13.29 5.59 4.81
C PRO A 84 -13.28 4.94 6.20
N ASN A 85 -14.01 5.55 7.15
CA ASN A 85 -14.16 5.03 8.51
C ASN A 85 -12.83 4.80 9.23
N GLN A 86 -11.86 5.69 9.00
CA GLN A 86 -10.51 5.55 9.54
C GLN A 86 -10.51 5.46 11.06
N SER A 87 -11.44 6.13 11.74
CA SER A 87 -11.54 6.12 13.19
C SER A 87 -11.93 4.75 13.76
N GLU A 88 -12.53 3.89 12.94
CA GLU A 88 -12.93 2.55 13.35
C GLU A 88 -11.82 1.51 13.18
N LEU A 89 -10.70 1.89 12.55
CA LEU A 89 -9.59 0.98 12.34
C LEU A 89 -8.76 0.84 13.62
N SER A 90 -8.33 -0.39 13.90
CA SER A 90 -7.42 -0.66 14.99
C SER A 90 -6.03 -0.10 14.68
N ASP A 91 -5.16 0.00 15.69
CA ASP A 91 -3.78 0.41 15.49
C ASP A 91 -3.06 -0.53 14.53
N GLU A 92 -3.31 -1.83 14.63
CA GLU A 92 -2.73 -2.82 13.73
C GLU A 92 -3.18 -2.59 12.30
N GLN A 93 -4.47 -2.35 12.08
CA GLN A 93 -5.01 -2.10 10.75
C GLN A 93 -4.44 -0.81 10.16
N ARG A 94 -4.27 0.22 10.97
CA ARG A 94 -3.65 1.48 10.53
C ARG A 94 -2.20 1.26 10.11
N SER A 95 -1.45 0.47 10.87
CA SER A 95 -0.06 0.15 10.54
C SER A 95 0.02 -0.64 9.23
N GLU A 96 -0.87 -1.60 9.04
CA GLU A 96 -0.95 -2.35 7.80
C GLU A 96 -1.28 -1.45 6.61
N LEU A 97 -2.28 -0.58 6.74
CA LEU A 97 -2.68 0.31 5.65
C LEU A 97 -1.61 1.34 5.34
N ALA A 98 -0.90 1.84 6.34
CA ALA A 98 0.23 2.74 6.12
C ALA A 98 1.35 2.02 5.38
N ALA A 99 1.65 0.78 5.76
CA ALA A 99 2.67 -0.02 5.09
C ALA A 99 2.29 -0.34 3.65
N TRP A 100 1.03 -0.72 3.40
CA TRP A 100 0.55 -0.97 2.04
C TRP A 100 0.55 0.30 1.19
N SER A 101 0.20 1.44 1.79
CA SER A 101 0.24 2.73 1.09
C SER A 101 1.67 3.09 0.68
N PHE A 102 2.63 2.87 1.56
CA PHE A 102 4.03 3.08 1.25
C PHE A 102 4.50 2.12 0.14
N THR A 103 4.09 0.86 0.22
CA THR A 103 4.41 -0.15 -0.78
C THR A 103 3.81 0.22 -2.13
N ALA A 104 2.57 0.69 -2.14
CA ALA A 104 1.89 1.13 -3.37
C ALA A 104 2.61 2.32 -4.01
N ARG A 105 3.06 3.27 -3.19
CA ARG A 105 3.82 4.42 -3.67
C ARG A 105 5.12 3.96 -4.33
N SER A 106 5.83 3.04 -3.70
CA SER A 106 7.07 2.49 -4.24
C SER A 106 6.84 1.77 -5.55
N LEU A 107 5.76 0.99 -5.64
CA LEU A 107 5.37 0.28 -6.85
C LEU A 107 5.05 1.26 -7.97
N TRP A 108 4.35 2.34 -7.67
CA TRP A 108 4.01 3.36 -8.65
C TRP A 108 5.27 4.03 -9.22
N MET A 109 6.22 4.36 -8.34
CA MET A 109 7.49 4.94 -8.75
C MET A 109 8.29 3.99 -9.65
N LEU A 110 8.29 2.71 -9.31
CA LEU A 110 8.93 1.67 -10.12
C LEU A 110 8.27 1.57 -11.50
N SER A 111 6.95 1.61 -11.54
CA SER A 111 6.17 1.56 -12.77
C SER A 111 6.53 2.72 -13.69
N GLU A 112 6.65 3.94 -13.17
CA GLU A 112 7.05 5.10 -13.95
C GLU A 112 8.45 4.93 -14.53
N ALA A 113 9.39 4.40 -13.75
CA ALA A 113 10.74 4.16 -14.20
C ALA A 113 10.77 3.15 -15.35
N LEU A 114 9.93 2.09 -15.29
CA LEU A 114 9.87 1.06 -16.31
C LEU A 114 9.20 1.54 -17.60
N THR A 115 8.30 2.51 -17.52
CA THR A 115 7.58 2.99 -18.70
C THR A 115 8.32 4.07 -19.49
N GLN A 116 9.47 4.51 -19.01
CA GLN A 116 10.29 5.51 -19.69
C GLN A 116 11.23 4.91 -20.74
N TYR A 117 11.22 3.62 -20.92
CA TYR A 117 12.09 2.94 -21.89
C TYR A 117 11.32 2.50 -23.13
#